data_f35af21699364a31ee8d93d44ff4e1d3
#
_entry.id   f35af21699364a31ee8d93d44ff4e1d3
#
_cell.length_a   1.000
_cell.length_b   1.000
_cell.length_c   1.000
_cell.angle_alpha   90.00
_cell.angle_beta   90.00
_cell.angle_gamma   90.00
#
_symmetry.space_group_name_H-M   'P 1'
#
loop_
_entity.id
_entity.type
_entity.pdbx_description
1 polymer ?
#
loop_
_entity_poly.entity_id
_entity_poly.type
_entity_poly.pdbx_seq_one_letter_code
_entity_poly.pdbx_strand_id
1 'polypeptide(L)'
;MDVSNRPVAERIARVLAGQRISINAEGTEESASPQVEQVWREYLSDAVAVLKTLREPDERMAAAGDVAVWERMILTAIDESKPQSATF
;
A
#
# COMPACT_ATOMS: atom_id res chain seq x y z
N MET A 1 2.59 -3.78 -19.57
CA MET A 1 2.61 -3.79 -18.10
C MET A 1 1.54 -2.85 -17.57
N ASP A 2 0.78 -3.33 -16.60
CA ASP A 2 -0.38 -2.58 -16.13
C ASP A 2 -0.01 -1.55 -15.08
N VAL A 3 -0.70 -0.42 -15.13
CA VAL A 3 -0.58 0.62 -14.11
C VAL A 3 -1.96 0.79 -13.48
N SER A 4 -2.02 0.68 -12.15
CA SER A 4 -3.27 0.79 -11.44
C SER A 4 -3.68 2.25 -11.29
N ASN A 5 -4.98 2.52 -11.34
CA ASN A 5 -5.48 3.86 -11.07
C ASN A 5 -5.79 4.09 -9.60
N ARG A 6 -5.51 3.10 -8.73
CA ARG A 6 -5.64 3.26 -7.28
C ARG A 6 -4.27 3.51 -6.67
N PRO A 7 -4.19 4.43 -5.69
CA PRO A 7 -2.93 4.64 -4.99
C PRO A 7 -2.42 3.35 -4.37
N VAL A 8 -1.10 3.18 -4.37
CA VAL A 8 -0.49 1.95 -3.83
C VAL A 8 -0.83 1.79 -2.36
N ALA A 9 -0.80 2.88 -1.58
CA ALA A 9 -1.12 2.79 -0.16
C ALA A 9 -2.52 2.24 0.07
N GLU A 10 -3.49 2.68 -0.74
CA GLU A 10 -4.84 2.15 -0.62
C GLU A 10 -4.88 0.66 -0.92
N ARG A 11 -4.18 0.21 -1.97
CA ARG A 11 -4.18 -1.20 -2.34
C ARG A 11 -3.54 -2.05 -1.24
N ILE A 12 -2.46 -1.57 -0.64
CA ILE A 12 -1.82 -2.27 0.47
C ILE A 12 -2.78 -2.34 1.66
N ALA A 13 -3.40 -1.20 1.99
CA ALA A 13 -4.33 -1.16 3.11
C ALA A 13 -5.48 -2.13 2.92
N ARG A 14 -6.01 -2.24 1.70
CA ARG A 14 -7.08 -3.18 1.40
C ARG A 14 -6.63 -4.62 1.57
N VAL A 15 -5.41 -4.94 1.17
CA VAL A 15 -4.87 -6.29 1.37
C VAL A 15 -4.73 -6.59 2.86
N LEU A 16 -4.20 -5.64 3.63
CA LEU A 16 -4.04 -5.84 5.07
C LEU A 16 -5.39 -6.05 5.75
N ALA A 17 -6.39 -5.23 5.38
CA ALA A 17 -7.73 -5.38 5.91
C ALA A 17 -8.33 -6.74 5.53
N GLY A 18 -8.15 -7.13 4.27
CA GLY A 18 -8.66 -8.41 3.80
C GLY A 18 -8.03 -9.59 4.52
N GLN A 19 -6.72 -9.52 4.76
CA GLN A 19 -6.03 -10.57 5.50
C GLN A 19 -6.57 -10.69 6.92
N ARG A 20 -6.80 -9.54 7.57
CA ARG A 20 -7.32 -9.57 8.94
C ARG A 20 -8.72 -10.16 8.99
N ILE A 21 -9.57 -9.73 8.05
CA ILE A 21 -10.93 -10.23 7.97
C ILE A 21 -10.93 -11.72 7.66
N SER A 22 -10.08 -12.18 6.74
CA SER A 22 -9.95 -13.58 6.40
C SER A 22 -9.56 -14.43 7.61
N ILE A 23 -8.63 -13.96 8.42
CA ILE A 23 -8.22 -14.68 9.61
C ILE A 23 -9.42 -14.85 10.55
N ASN A 24 -10.20 -13.78 10.74
CA ASN A 24 -11.34 -13.83 11.63
C ASN A 24 -12.50 -14.66 11.05
N ALA A 25 -12.60 -14.75 9.74
CA ALA A 25 -13.65 -15.50 9.04
C ALA A 25 -13.17 -16.82 8.50
N GLU A 26 -12.08 -17.34 9.05
CA GLU A 26 -11.51 -18.62 8.65
C GLU A 26 -11.05 -18.65 7.19
N GLY A 27 -10.56 -17.51 6.74
CA GLY A 27 -9.85 -17.47 5.47
C GLY A 27 -10.70 -17.35 4.23
N THR A 28 -11.95 -16.95 4.36
CA THR A 28 -12.85 -16.93 3.19
C THR A 28 -13.07 -15.55 2.59
N GLU A 29 -12.60 -14.46 3.24
CA GLU A 29 -12.85 -13.12 2.72
C GLU A 29 -11.76 -12.66 1.78
N GLU A 30 -12.14 -11.83 0.82
CA GLU A 30 -11.20 -11.28 -0.15
C GLU A 30 -11.08 -9.77 0.04
N SER A 31 -10.01 -9.20 -0.51
CA SER A 31 -9.69 -7.79 -0.34
C SER A 31 -10.73 -6.86 -0.96
N ALA A 32 -11.62 -7.37 -1.79
CA ALA A 32 -12.67 -6.57 -2.42
C ALA A 32 -14.02 -6.69 -1.71
N SER A 33 -14.08 -7.36 -0.56
CA SER A 33 -15.34 -7.58 0.14
C SER A 33 -15.91 -6.26 0.68
N PRO A 34 -17.22 -6.22 0.92
CA PRO A 34 -17.82 -5.03 1.52
C PRO A 34 -17.23 -4.68 2.89
N GLN A 35 -16.78 -5.67 3.64
CA GLN A 35 -16.14 -5.41 4.93
C GLN A 35 -14.83 -4.67 4.76
N VAL A 36 -14.05 -5.03 3.74
CA VAL A 36 -12.82 -4.33 3.43
C VAL A 36 -13.14 -2.87 3.09
N GLU A 37 -14.19 -2.63 2.30
CA GLU A 37 -14.58 -1.27 1.94
C GLU A 37 -14.83 -0.40 3.17
N GLN A 38 -15.35 -0.99 4.23
CA GLN A 38 -15.69 -0.22 5.43
C GLN A 38 -14.48 0.09 6.31
N VAL A 39 -13.43 -0.76 6.26
CA VAL A 39 -12.38 -0.66 7.27
C VAL A 39 -10.99 -0.40 6.72
N TRP A 40 -10.78 -0.43 5.39
CA TRP A 40 -9.42 -0.37 4.85
C TRP A 40 -8.68 0.91 5.27
N ARG A 41 -9.40 2.00 5.50
CA ARG A 41 -8.74 3.25 5.89
C ARG A 41 -8.05 3.15 7.24
N GLU A 42 -8.51 2.24 8.08
CA GLU A 42 -7.87 2.02 9.38
C GLU A 42 -6.48 1.40 9.22
N TYR A 43 -6.18 0.85 8.05
CA TYR A 43 -4.90 0.21 7.78
C TYR A 43 -3.94 1.10 6.98
N LEU A 44 -4.31 2.35 6.75
CA LEU A 44 -3.45 3.25 5.95
C LEU A 44 -2.11 3.52 6.63
N SER A 45 -2.09 3.69 7.95
CA SER A 45 -0.81 3.93 8.60
C SER A 45 0.11 2.72 8.50
N ASP A 46 -0.46 1.52 8.56
CA ASP A 46 0.34 0.31 8.37
C ASP A 46 0.84 0.22 6.93
N ALA A 47 0.00 0.59 5.98
CA ALA A 47 0.40 0.59 4.56
C ALA A 47 1.55 1.56 4.31
N VAL A 48 1.50 2.73 4.94
CA VAL A 48 2.59 3.71 4.81
C VAL A 48 3.87 3.17 5.43
N ALA A 49 3.76 2.47 6.55
CA ALA A 49 4.93 1.87 7.18
C ALA A 49 5.57 0.83 6.25
N VAL A 50 4.76 0.06 5.53
CA VAL A 50 5.27 -0.89 4.54
C VAL A 50 6.01 -0.15 3.43
N LEU A 51 5.42 0.93 2.92
CA LEU A 51 6.06 1.71 1.86
C LEU A 51 7.38 2.31 2.32
N LYS A 52 7.45 2.79 3.56
CA LYS A 52 8.69 3.35 4.08
C LYS A 52 9.78 2.28 4.18
N THR A 53 9.40 1.07 4.50
CA THR A 53 10.35 -0.06 4.52
C THR A 53 10.85 -0.36 3.10
N LEU A 54 9.94 -0.31 2.12
CA LEU A 54 10.28 -0.60 0.74
C LEU A 54 11.15 0.46 0.09
N ARG A 55 11.26 1.64 0.68
CA ARG A 55 12.03 2.72 0.09
C ARG A 55 13.48 2.33 -0.15
N GLU A 56 14.04 1.52 0.74
CA GLU A 56 15.41 1.03 0.56
C GLU A 56 15.36 -0.37 -0.05
N PRO A 57 15.74 -0.52 -1.31
CA PRO A 57 15.80 -1.85 -1.90
C PRO A 57 16.99 -2.63 -1.34
N ASP A 58 16.91 -3.94 -1.40
CA ASP A 58 18.06 -4.75 -1.02
C ASP A 58 19.03 -4.84 -2.21
N GLU A 59 20.16 -5.53 -1.99
CA GLU A 59 21.22 -5.57 -2.99
C GLU A 59 20.78 -6.22 -4.29
N ARG A 60 19.96 -7.26 -4.22
CA ARG A 60 19.51 -7.94 -5.43
C ARG A 60 18.53 -7.07 -6.21
N MET A 61 17.68 -6.34 -5.52
CA MET A 61 16.78 -5.40 -6.16
C MET A 61 17.57 -4.29 -6.84
N ALA A 62 18.60 -3.79 -6.15
CA ALA A 62 19.43 -2.72 -6.71
C ALA A 62 20.14 -3.18 -7.99
N ALA A 63 20.54 -4.45 -8.03
CA ALA A 63 21.19 -5.00 -9.22
C ALA A 63 20.21 -5.16 -10.39
N ALA A 64 18.90 -5.25 -10.09
CA ALA A 64 17.91 -5.51 -11.13
C ALA A 64 17.32 -4.23 -11.74
N GLY A 65 17.59 -3.07 -11.14
CA GLY A 65 16.97 -1.84 -11.62
C GLY A 65 17.71 -0.60 -11.15
N ASP A 66 17.01 0.52 -11.18
CA ASP A 66 17.58 1.83 -10.84
C ASP A 66 17.07 2.25 -9.47
N VAL A 67 17.98 2.33 -8.50
CA VAL A 67 17.63 2.65 -7.11
C VAL A 67 17.00 4.04 -7.01
N ALA A 68 17.52 5.02 -7.73
CA ALA A 68 17.01 6.38 -7.66
C ALA A 68 15.57 6.46 -8.19
N VAL A 69 15.27 5.73 -9.25
CA VAL A 69 13.91 5.67 -9.79
C VAL A 69 12.98 4.99 -8.79
N TRP A 70 13.42 3.86 -8.23
CA TRP A 70 12.63 3.14 -7.24
C TRP A 70 12.29 4.05 -6.06
N GLU A 71 13.28 4.75 -5.52
CA GLU A 71 13.06 5.63 -4.39
C GLU A 71 12.04 6.71 -4.71
N ARG A 72 12.18 7.35 -5.88
CA ARG A 72 11.23 8.39 -6.28
C ARG A 72 9.81 7.85 -6.39
N MET A 73 9.67 6.63 -6.92
CA MET A 73 8.35 6.02 -7.07
C MET A 73 7.74 5.73 -5.70
N ILE A 74 8.53 5.20 -4.77
CA ILE A 74 8.02 4.90 -3.44
C ILE A 74 7.69 6.18 -2.67
N LEU A 75 8.53 7.20 -2.77
CA LEU A 75 8.24 8.47 -2.12
C LEU A 75 6.96 9.10 -2.66
N THR A 76 6.72 8.97 -3.96
CA THR A 76 5.47 9.44 -4.56
C THR A 76 4.28 8.69 -3.98
N ALA A 77 4.40 7.37 -3.81
CA ALA A 77 3.32 6.57 -3.24
C ALA A 77 3.04 7.00 -1.79
N ILE A 78 4.08 7.29 -1.02
CA ILE A 78 3.90 7.76 0.35
C ILE A 78 3.20 9.11 0.35
N ASP A 79 3.62 10.01 -0.53
CA ASP A 79 3.02 11.34 -0.62
C ASP A 79 1.54 11.27 -0.99
N GLU A 80 1.17 10.37 -1.90
CA GLU A 80 -0.22 10.19 -2.30
C GLU A 80 -1.11 9.72 -1.15
N SER A 81 -0.52 9.09 -0.13
CA SER A 81 -1.29 8.57 0.99
C SER A 81 -1.66 9.65 2.00
N LYS A 82 -1.06 10.84 1.88
CA LYS A 82 -1.33 11.91 2.83
C LYS A 82 -2.69 12.53 2.57
N PRO A 83 -3.39 12.98 3.62
CA PRO A 83 -4.65 13.65 3.40
C PRO A 83 -4.46 14.85 2.48
N GLN A 84 -5.37 15.05 1.58
CA GLN A 84 -5.42 16.24 0.75
C GLN A 84 -5.86 17.37 1.66
N SER A 85 -4.98 17.89 2.44
CA SER A 85 -5.36 19.00 3.23
C SER A 85 -5.52 20.13 2.27
N ALA A 86 -6.52 20.67 2.27
CA ALA A 86 -6.70 21.79 1.46
C ALA A 86 -5.76 22.84 1.84
N THR A 87 -5.20 22.81 1.98
CA THR A 87 -4.31 23.68 2.24
C THR A 87 -4.39 24.80 2.04
N PHE A 88 -4.52 24.75 1.93
CA PHE A 88 -4.40 25.63 1.87
C PHE A 88 -4.54 26.04 1.96
#